data_4700955a62f6a27d94709dcc49e41640
#
_entry.id   4700955a62f6a27d94709dcc49e41640
#
_cell.length_a   1.000
_cell.length_b   1.000
_cell.length_c   1.000
_cell.angle_alpha   90.00
_cell.angle_beta   90.00
_cell.angle_gamma   90.00
#
_symmetry.space_group_name_H-M   'P 1'
#
loop_
_entity.id
_entity.type
_entity.pdbx_description
1 polymer ?
#
loop_
_entity_poly.entity_id
_entity_poly.type
_entity_poly.pdbx_seq_one_letter_code
_entity_poly.pdbx_strand_id
1 'polypeptide(L)'
;SVMAAEEKKVPKYKDVKTRKRASVGKSCAKALDKLQGEKGPITLATAADEKTDVSGLWTEAKNMLNNIESREKLCSSPYELTRVWNLLAYVSYSLDDLPGAIRYYKRIVESEGAEEEFRLDTRLTLGQFYAATEQYGLAIRQFELWAEKAFIIGSQQRLMMAQLYSILERKDEALKMADIG
;
A
#
# COMPACT_ATOMS: atom_id res chain seq x y z
N SER A 1 31.67 -29.35 3.42
CA SER A 1 30.64 -28.54 4.05
C SER A 1 30.67 -27.17 3.40
N VAL A 2 29.85 -26.99 2.37
CA VAL A 2 29.65 -25.70 1.74
C VAL A 2 28.71 -24.93 2.66
N MET A 3 29.27 -24.04 3.47
CA MET A 3 28.46 -23.04 4.16
C MET A 3 27.87 -22.14 3.06
N ALA A 4 26.57 -22.24 2.85
CA ALA A 4 25.86 -21.27 2.04
C ALA A 4 26.05 -19.91 2.71
N ALA A 5 26.72 -19.00 2.03
CA ALA A 5 26.78 -17.61 2.46
C ALA A 5 25.34 -17.09 2.48
N GLU A 6 24.85 -16.71 3.64
CA GLU A 6 23.62 -15.95 3.75
C GLU A 6 23.84 -14.67 2.92
N GLU A 7 23.19 -14.59 1.76
CA GLU A 7 23.12 -13.34 1.02
C GLU A 7 22.47 -12.32 1.96
N LYS A 8 23.28 -11.36 2.43
CA LYS A 8 22.76 -10.20 3.16
C LYS A 8 21.76 -9.52 2.23
N LYS A 9 20.47 -9.65 2.53
CA LYS A 9 19.41 -8.89 1.84
C LYS A 9 19.77 -7.42 1.93
N VAL A 10 20.04 -6.79 0.77
CA VAL A 10 20.24 -5.34 0.67
C VAL A 10 18.98 -4.66 1.22
N PRO A 11 19.11 -3.75 2.20
CA PRO A 11 17.95 -3.03 2.71
C PRO A 11 17.25 -2.28 1.59
N LYS A 12 15.93 -2.29 1.60
CA LYS A 12 15.10 -1.61 0.59
C LYS A 12 15.16 -0.08 0.71
N TYR A 13 15.31 0.39 1.95
CA TYR A 13 15.29 1.81 2.29
C TYR A 13 16.45 2.21 3.18
N LYS A 14 16.89 3.49 3.03
CA LYS A 14 17.92 4.14 3.84
C LYS A 14 17.35 4.55 5.19
N ASP A 15 18.15 4.45 6.25
CA ASP A 15 17.85 5.00 7.58
C ASP A 15 16.50 4.55 8.18
N VAL A 16 15.99 3.42 7.74
CA VAL A 16 14.82 2.81 8.36
C VAL A 16 15.27 2.04 9.59
N LYS A 17 14.98 2.59 10.76
CA LYS A 17 15.24 1.92 12.02
C LYS A 17 14.36 0.68 12.16
N THR A 18 14.98 -0.46 12.34
CA THR A 18 14.27 -1.68 12.76
C THR A 18 13.74 -1.46 14.19
N ARG A 19 12.51 -1.03 14.29
CA ARG A 19 11.79 -1.03 15.56
C ARG A 19 11.30 -2.45 15.85
N LYS A 20 11.12 -2.77 17.15
CA LYS A 20 10.38 -3.97 17.53
C LYS A 20 9.08 -4.01 16.72
N ARG A 21 8.85 -5.10 16.00
CA ARG A 21 7.63 -5.24 15.18
C ARG A 21 6.40 -5.03 16.03
N ALA A 22 5.56 -4.09 15.64
CA ALA A 22 4.23 -3.97 16.19
C ALA A 22 3.43 -5.23 15.84
N SER A 23 2.57 -5.65 16.72
CA SER A 23 1.73 -6.84 16.54
C SER A 23 0.26 -6.48 16.64
N VAL A 24 -0.54 -7.30 15.96
CA VAL A 24 -2.00 -7.23 16.04
C VAL A 24 -2.45 -7.96 17.29
N GLY A 25 -3.28 -7.31 18.12
CA GLY A 25 -3.87 -7.90 19.30
C GLY A 25 -4.86 -9.02 18.96
N LYS A 26 -5.19 -9.82 19.96
CA LYS A 26 -5.99 -11.05 19.80
C LYS A 26 -7.37 -10.80 19.19
N SER A 27 -8.08 -9.78 19.64
CA SER A 27 -9.42 -9.44 19.14
C SER A 27 -9.38 -8.97 17.68
N CYS A 28 -8.40 -8.16 17.33
CA CYS A 28 -8.21 -7.69 15.97
C CYS A 28 -7.80 -8.83 15.04
N ALA A 29 -6.86 -9.66 15.46
CA ALA A 29 -6.42 -10.84 14.69
C ALA A 29 -7.60 -11.76 14.36
N LYS A 30 -8.48 -12.01 15.34
CA LYS A 30 -9.67 -12.83 15.15
C LYS A 30 -10.66 -12.20 14.16
N ALA A 31 -10.85 -10.89 14.25
CA ALA A 31 -11.73 -10.16 13.33
C ALA A 31 -11.19 -10.18 11.90
N LEU A 32 -9.89 -9.98 11.72
CA LEU A 32 -9.24 -10.03 10.40
C LEU A 32 -9.21 -11.45 9.81
N ASP A 33 -9.08 -12.47 10.64
CA ASP A 33 -9.13 -13.86 10.21
C ASP A 33 -10.46 -14.25 9.57
N LYS A 34 -11.56 -13.68 10.02
CA LYS A 34 -12.87 -13.86 9.38
C LYS A 34 -12.93 -13.35 7.94
N LEU A 35 -12.07 -12.41 7.59
CA LEU A 35 -11.95 -11.84 6.24
C LEU A 35 -10.97 -12.61 5.36
N GLN A 36 -9.81 -12.96 5.91
CA GLN A 36 -8.65 -13.50 5.23
C GLN A 36 -8.39 -14.98 5.51
N GLY A 37 -9.13 -15.59 6.42
CA GLY A 37 -9.08 -17.01 6.68
C GLY A 37 -9.63 -17.83 5.49
N GLU A 38 -9.52 -19.16 5.55
CA GLU A 38 -9.86 -20.05 4.44
C GLU A 38 -11.27 -19.82 3.85
N LYS A 39 -12.24 -19.49 4.69
CA LYS A 39 -13.64 -19.24 4.30
C LYS A 39 -14.00 -17.75 4.24
N GLY A 40 -13.02 -16.87 4.43
CA GLY A 40 -13.25 -15.44 4.43
C GLY A 40 -13.55 -14.89 3.05
N PRO A 41 -14.34 -13.83 2.94
CA PRO A 41 -14.77 -13.27 1.65
C PRO A 41 -13.59 -12.77 0.80
N ILE A 42 -12.54 -12.22 1.41
CA ILE A 42 -11.34 -11.77 0.67
C ILE A 42 -10.61 -12.97 0.06
N THR A 43 -10.43 -14.04 0.83
CA THR A 43 -9.78 -15.26 0.37
C THR A 43 -10.56 -15.90 -0.78
N LEU A 44 -11.86 -16.02 -0.63
CA LEU A 44 -12.73 -16.61 -1.65
C LEU A 44 -12.77 -15.76 -2.94
N ALA A 45 -12.86 -14.44 -2.80
CA ALA A 45 -12.86 -13.53 -3.94
C ALA A 45 -11.53 -13.56 -4.71
N THR A 46 -10.42 -13.60 -3.99
CA THR A 46 -9.07 -13.62 -4.59
C THR A 46 -8.79 -14.95 -5.31
N ALA A 47 -9.30 -16.06 -4.78
CA ALA A 47 -9.10 -17.40 -5.35
C ALA A 47 -10.04 -17.75 -6.51
N ALA A 48 -11.11 -16.98 -6.72
CA ALA A 48 -12.07 -17.21 -7.77
C ALA A 48 -11.47 -16.99 -9.16
N ASP A 49 -11.96 -17.72 -10.16
CA ASP A 49 -11.54 -17.49 -11.54
C ASP A 49 -12.15 -16.20 -12.12
N GLU A 50 -11.60 -15.74 -13.24
CA GLU A 50 -11.98 -14.46 -13.87
C GLU A 50 -13.46 -14.43 -14.34
N LYS A 51 -14.07 -15.59 -14.51
CA LYS A 51 -15.47 -15.71 -15.00
C LYS A 51 -16.49 -15.63 -13.87
N THR A 52 -16.06 -15.77 -12.63
CA THR A 52 -16.93 -15.74 -11.47
C THR A 52 -17.17 -14.31 -11.04
N ASP A 53 -18.43 -13.91 -10.91
CA ASP A 53 -18.77 -12.61 -10.30
C ASP A 53 -18.56 -12.69 -8.78
N VAL A 54 -17.58 -11.94 -8.30
CA VAL A 54 -17.19 -11.88 -6.88
C VAL A 54 -17.56 -10.56 -6.22
N SER A 55 -18.33 -9.72 -6.89
CA SER A 55 -18.71 -8.39 -6.35
C SER A 55 -19.43 -8.49 -5.01
N GLY A 56 -20.26 -9.50 -4.82
CA GLY A 56 -20.91 -9.77 -3.54
C GLY A 56 -19.94 -10.08 -2.41
N LEU A 57 -18.88 -10.83 -2.69
CA LEU A 57 -17.83 -11.14 -1.71
C LEU A 57 -17.04 -9.88 -1.32
N TRP A 58 -16.69 -9.02 -2.28
CA TRP A 58 -16.01 -7.76 -1.98
C TRP A 58 -16.92 -6.81 -1.19
N THR A 59 -18.20 -6.76 -1.49
CA THR A 59 -19.18 -5.96 -0.75
C THR A 59 -19.32 -6.46 0.69
N GLU A 60 -19.39 -7.77 0.89
CA GLU A 60 -19.39 -8.38 2.21
C GLU A 60 -18.12 -8.01 2.99
N ALA A 61 -16.96 -8.14 2.38
CA ALA A 61 -15.68 -7.76 2.99
C ALA A 61 -15.67 -6.28 3.38
N LYS A 62 -16.14 -5.39 2.53
CA LYS A 62 -16.24 -3.96 2.81
C LYS A 62 -17.11 -3.69 4.03
N ASN A 63 -18.27 -4.32 4.11
CA ASN A 63 -19.21 -4.16 5.23
C ASN A 63 -18.60 -4.67 6.55
N MET A 64 -17.91 -5.81 6.49
CA MET A 64 -17.20 -6.35 7.65
C MET A 64 -16.09 -5.41 8.13
N LEU A 65 -15.28 -4.87 7.21
CA LEU A 65 -14.19 -3.94 7.52
C LEU A 65 -14.71 -2.61 8.09
N ASN A 66 -15.78 -2.06 7.53
CA ASN A 66 -16.42 -0.86 8.05
C ASN A 66 -16.94 -1.09 9.48
N ASN A 67 -17.47 -2.25 9.75
CA ASN A 67 -17.90 -2.62 11.11
C ASN A 67 -16.72 -2.74 12.08
N ILE A 68 -15.60 -3.31 11.64
CA ILE A 68 -14.37 -3.38 12.45
C ILE A 68 -13.84 -1.98 12.75
N GLU A 69 -13.78 -1.10 11.73
CA GLU A 69 -13.32 0.29 11.89
C GLU A 69 -14.20 1.08 12.88
N SER A 70 -15.50 0.88 12.84
CA SER A 70 -16.45 1.61 13.69
C SER A 70 -16.50 1.11 15.14
N ARG A 71 -15.96 -0.08 15.43
CA ARG A 71 -15.94 -0.66 16.77
C ARG A 71 -14.55 -0.50 17.40
N GLU A 72 -14.42 0.47 18.30
CA GLU A 72 -13.17 0.83 18.98
C GLU A 72 -12.43 -0.32 19.67
N LYS A 73 -13.13 -1.39 20.03
CA LYS A 73 -12.54 -2.50 20.81
C LYS A 73 -11.97 -3.64 19.96
N LEU A 74 -12.20 -3.68 18.65
CA LEU A 74 -11.74 -4.77 17.79
C LEU A 74 -10.31 -4.53 17.27
N CYS A 75 -10.09 -3.40 16.59
CA CYS A 75 -8.81 -2.99 16.05
C CYS A 75 -8.58 -1.52 16.40
N SER A 76 -8.06 -1.25 17.58
CA SER A 76 -8.04 0.10 18.15
C SER A 76 -6.67 0.75 18.19
N SER A 77 -5.59 -0.02 18.12
CA SER A 77 -4.26 0.58 18.10
C SER A 77 -3.98 1.27 16.75
N PRO A 78 -3.14 2.31 16.73
CA PRO A 78 -2.77 2.96 15.46
C PRO A 78 -2.20 1.98 14.44
N TYR A 79 -1.41 1.02 14.86
CA TYR A 79 -0.88 -0.03 13.99
C TYR A 79 -2.00 -0.92 13.42
N GLU A 80 -2.90 -1.39 14.27
CA GLU A 80 -4.04 -2.22 13.85
C GLU A 80 -4.92 -1.50 12.83
N LEU A 81 -5.18 -0.21 13.03
CA LEU A 81 -5.94 0.60 12.07
C LEU A 81 -5.27 0.67 10.71
N THR A 82 -3.95 0.73 10.65
CA THR A 82 -3.25 0.71 9.34
C THR A 82 -3.49 -0.60 8.59
N ARG A 83 -3.64 -1.71 9.29
CA ARG A 83 -3.96 -3.02 8.69
C ARG A 83 -5.40 -3.06 8.17
N VAL A 84 -6.32 -2.52 8.92
CA VAL A 84 -7.73 -2.38 8.49
C VAL A 84 -7.83 -1.49 7.26
N TRP A 85 -7.18 -0.33 7.25
CA TRP A 85 -7.19 0.59 6.11
C TRP A 85 -6.53 -0.01 4.86
N ASN A 86 -5.48 -0.81 5.03
CA ASN A 86 -4.86 -1.49 3.90
C ASN A 86 -5.82 -2.47 3.23
N LEU A 87 -6.58 -3.22 4.00
CA LEU A 87 -7.63 -4.10 3.48
C LEU A 87 -8.79 -3.32 2.87
N LEU A 88 -9.22 -2.23 3.50
CA LEU A 88 -10.26 -1.34 2.94
C LEU A 88 -9.83 -0.73 1.60
N ALA A 89 -8.57 -0.33 1.47
CA ALA A 89 -8.04 0.16 0.20
C ALA A 89 -8.07 -0.91 -0.89
N TYR A 90 -7.64 -2.12 -0.57
CA TYR A 90 -7.64 -3.24 -1.51
C TYR A 90 -9.06 -3.64 -1.93
N VAL A 91 -9.98 -3.70 -1.00
CA VAL A 91 -11.39 -4.01 -1.27
C VAL A 91 -12.05 -2.90 -2.09
N SER A 92 -11.77 -1.64 -1.76
CA SER A 92 -12.25 -0.49 -2.56
C SER A 92 -11.76 -0.57 -4.00
N TYR A 93 -10.48 -0.85 -4.21
CA TYR A 93 -9.91 -1.07 -5.53
C TYR A 93 -10.63 -2.21 -6.27
N SER A 94 -10.87 -3.32 -5.60
CA SER A 94 -11.55 -4.49 -6.18
C SER A 94 -13.01 -4.21 -6.56
N LEU A 95 -13.61 -3.20 -5.95
CA LEU A 95 -14.95 -2.70 -6.25
C LEU A 95 -14.95 -1.51 -7.25
N ASP A 96 -13.83 -1.25 -7.91
CA ASP A 96 -13.64 -0.11 -8.81
C ASP A 96 -13.84 1.27 -8.14
N ASP A 97 -13.72 1.33 -6.83
CA ASP A 97 -13.78 2.58 -6.06
C ASP A 97 -12.35 3.13 -5.86
N LEU A 98 -11.79 3.77 -6.89
CA LEU A 98 -10.45 4.38 -6.82
C LEU A 98 -10.38 5.51 -5.80
N PRO A 99 -11.35 6.44 -5.71
CA PRO A 99 -11.35 7.46 -4.66
C PRO A 99 -11.34 6.88 -3.25
N GLY A 100 -12.05 5.80 -3.01
CA GLY A 100 -12.05 5.08 -1.74
C GLY A 100 -10.68 4.48 -1.42
N ALA A 101 -10.06 3.82 -2.39
CA ALA A 101 -8.71 3.27 -2.23
C ALA A 101 -7.70 4.37 -1.89
N ILE A 102 -7.72 5.48 -2.60
CA ILE A 102 -6.86 6.66 -2.35
C ILE A 102 -7.05 7.17 -0.92
N ARG A 103 -8.29 7.31 -0.47
CA ARG A 103 -8.60 7.82 0.87
C ARG A 103 -7.98 6.94 1.96
N TYR A 104 -8.04 5.62 1.84
CA TYR A 104 -7.46 4.71 2.81
C TYR A 104 -5.93 4.65 2.74
N TYR A 105 -5.34 4.63 1.55
CA TYR A 105 -3.88 4.70 1.42
C TYR A 105 -3.32 6.03 1.97
N LYS A 106 -4.02 7.13 1.76
CA LYS A 106 -3.66 8.43 2.34
C LYS A 106 -3.65 8.38 3.86
N ARG A 107 -4.65 7.78 4.49
CA ARG A 107 -4.66 7.57 5.94
C ARG A 107 -3.46 6.79 6.43
N ILE A 108 -3.04 5.76 5.71
CA ILE A 108 -1.87 4.96 6.07
C ILE A 108 -0.60 5.81 6.05
N VAL A 109 -0.33 6.53 4.97
CA VAL A 109 0.90 7.33 4.86
C VAL A 109 0.96 8.47 5.86
N GLU A 110 -0.17 8.95 6.33
CA GLU A 110 -0.28 10.00 7.35
C GLU A 110 -0.31 9.47 8.79
N SER A 111 -0.40 8.15 8.98
CA SER A 111 -0.54 7.55 10.31
C SER A 111 0.81 7.33 10.99
N GLU A 112 0.90 7.74 12.25
CA GLU A 112 2.04 7.41 13.11
C GLU A 112 2.12 5.91 13.45
N GLY A 113 1.03 5.18 13.31
CA GLY A 113 0.96 3.73 13.52
C GLY A 113 1.54 2.91 12.38
N ALA A 114 1.78 3.50 11.21
CA ALA A 114 2.41 2.80 10.09
C ALA A 114 3.91 2.62 10.35
N GLU A 115 4.39 1.38 10.18
CA GLU A 115 5.83 1.12 10.13
C GLU A 115 6.42 1.85 8.92
N GLU A 116 7.64 2.38 9.06
CA GLU A 116 8.26 3.25 8.04
C GLU A 116 8.39 2.55 6.68
N GLU A 117 8.82 1.30 6.65
CA GLU A 117 8.91 0.53 5.41
C GLU A 117 7.54 0.36 4.74
N PHE A 118 6.52 0.05 5.50
CA PHE A 118 5.16 -0.06 5.01
C PHE A 118 4.60 1.28 4.49
N ARG A 119 4.88 2.38 5.21
CA ARG A 119 4.52 3.73 4.76
C ARG A 119 5.16 4.05 3.42
N LEU A 120 6.44 3.76 3.25
CA LEU A 120 7.18 4.03 2.00
C LEU A 120 6.65 3.17 0.85
N ASP A 121 6.40 1.89 1.08
CA ASP A 121 5.75 1.03 0.07
C ASP A 121 4.37 1.56 -0.32
N THR A 122 3.62 2.04 0.65
CA THR A 122 2.28 2.61 0.43
C THR A 122 2.34 3.93 -0.34
N ARG A 123 3.39 4.74 -0.18
CA ARG A 123 3.60 5.95 -0.99
C ARG A 123 3.70 5.64 -2.48
N LEU A 124 4.39 4.58 -2.86
CA LEU A 124 4.44 4.14 -4.26
C LEU A 124 3.05 3.80 -4.79
N THR A 125 2.31 3.02 -4.04
CA THR A 125 0.94 2.62 -4.42
C THR A 125 0.04 3.85 -4.52
N LEU A 126 0.05 4.72 -3.53
CA LEU A 126 -0.75 5.95 -3.53
C LEU A 126 -0.38 6.86 -4.71
N GLY A 127 0.91 7.01 -5.00
CA GLY A 127 1.38 7.77 -6.17
C GLY A 127 0.83 7.23 -7.48
N GLN A 128 0.81 5.91 -7.65
CA GLN A 128 0.24 5.24 -8.82
C GLN A 128 -1.26 5.50 -8.95
N PHE A 129 -2.00 5.45 -7.85
CA PHE A 129 -3.43 5.75 -7.83
C PHE A 129 -3.72 7.22 -8.14
N TYR A 130 -2.92 8.15 -7.61
CA TYR A 130 -3.04 9.56 -7.97
C TYR A 130 -2.77 9.79 -9.46
N ALA A 131 -1.75 9.15 -10.03
CA ALA A 131 -1.46 9.24 -11.45
C ALA A 131 -2.62 8.68 -12.30
N ALA A 132 -3.19 7.55 -11.92
CA ALA A 132 -4.32 6.92 -12.60
C ALA A 132 -5.59 7.78 -12.58
N THR A 133 -5.73 8.65 -11.60
CA THR A 133 -6.84 9.59 -11.45
C THR A 133 -6.48 11.03 -11.88
N GLU A 134 -5.39 11.18 -12.62
CA GLU A 134 -4.91 12.45 -13.18
C GLU A 134 -4.57 13.52 -12.14
N GLN A 135 -4.29 13.11 -10.90
CA GLN A 135 -3.82 13.97 -9.82
C GLN A 135 -2.29 14.00 -9.80
N TYR A 136 -1.69 14.54 -10.85
CA TYR A 136 -0.27 14.41 -11.15
C TYR A 136 0.66 15.10 -10.14
N GLY A 137 0.25 16.25 -9.62
CA GLY A 137 1.02 16.96 -8.58
C GLY A 137 1.10 16.16 -7.28
N LEU A 138 -0.01 15.54 -6.88
CA LEU A 138 -0.06 14.67 -5.71
C LEU A 138 0.71 13.36 -5.96
N ALA A 139 0.64 12.83 -7.18
CA ALA A 139 1.36 11.62 -7.58
C ALA A 139 2.87 11.82 -7.46
N ILE A 140 3.41 12.86 -8.09
CA ILE A 140 4.86 13.08 -8.07
C ILE A 140 5.38 13.35 -6.66
N ARG A 141 4.60 14.01 -5.82
CA ARG A 141 4.99 14.26 -4.43
C ARG A 141 5.19 12.94 -3.65
N GLN A 142 4.30 11.97 -3.83
CA GLN A 142 4.43 10.66 -3.20
C GLN A 142 5.68 9.92 -3.70
N PHE A 143 5.95 9.95 -5.00
CA PHE A 143 7.16 9.36 -5.57
C PHE A 143 8.44 10.03 -5.09
N GLU A 144 8.45 11.35 -4.97
CA GLU A 144 9.60 12.10 -4.45
C GLU A 144 9.91 11.71 -2.99
N LEU A 145 8.90 11.64 -2.14
CA LEU A 145 9.05 11.24 -0.74
C LEU A 145 9.55 9.78 -0.61
N TRP A 146 9.07 8.92 -1.47
CA TRP A 146 9.57 7.55 -1.55
C TRP A 146 11.03 7.50 -2.03
N ALA A 147 11.36 8.23 -3.10
CA ALA A 147 12.68 8.23 -3.73
C ALA A 147 13.79 8.73 -2.80
N GLU A 148 13.48 9.67 -1.91
CA GLU A 148 14.44 10.17 -0.90
C GLU A 148 14.99 9.04 0.00
N LYS A 149 14.20 8.00 0.23
CA LYS A 149 14.55 6.88 1.11
C LYS A 149 14.94 5.61 0.36
N ALA A 150 14.61 5.49 -0.92
CA ALA A 150 14.92 4.29 -1.69
C ALA A 150 16.42 4.21 -1.99
N PHE A 151 17.03 3.04 -1.74
CA PHE A 151 18.41 2.78 -2.19
C PHE A 151 18.53 2.75 -3.70
N ILE A 152 17.54 2.15 -4.36
CA ILE A 152 17.52 2.00 -5.81
C ILE A 152 16.17 2.48 -6.33
N ILE A 153 16.21 3.38 -7.30
CA ILE A 153 15.03 3.76 -8.06
C ILE A 153 15.02 2.89 -9.31
N GLY A 154 14.10 1.92 -9.37
CA GLY A 154 13.98 1.00 -10.49
C GLY A 154 13.55 1.71 -11.78
N SER A 155 13.76 1.04 -12.91
CA SER A 155 13.44 1.61 -14.23
C SER A 155 11.97 1.98 -14.41
N GLN A 156 11.05 1.21 -13.86
CA GLN A 156 9.62 1.53 -13.90
C GLN A 156 9.29 2.80 -13.13
N GLN A 157 9.84 2.97 -11.94
CA GLN A 157 9.64 4.16 -11.13
C GLN A 157 10.27 5.40 -11.77
N ARG A 158 11.46 5.26 -12.36
CA ARG A 158 12.11 6.34 -13.12
C ARG A 158 11.26 6.79 -14.29
N LEU A 159 10.77 5.84 -15.08
CA LEU A 159 9.92 6.13 -16.22
C LEU A 159 8.66 6.87 -15.79
N MET A 160 8.00 6.40 -14.76
CA MET A 160 6.80 7.04 -14.24
C MET A 160 7.08 8.44 -13.72
N MET A 161 8.16 8.65 -12.95
CA MET A 161 8.56 9.97 -12.47
C MET A 161 8.90 10.90 -13.62
N ALA A 162 9.65 10.42 -14.64
CA ALA A 162 9.96 11.21 -15.82
C ALA A 162 8.69 11.66 -16.57
N GLN A 163 7.73 10.77 -16.73
CA GLN A 163 6.45 11.08 -17.37
C GLN A 163 5.65 12.10 -16.56
N LEU A 164 5.59 11.97 -15.25
CA LEU A 164 4.91 12.91 -14.36
C LEU A 164 5.57 14.30 -14.40
N TYR A 165 6.89 14.36 -14.34
CA TYR A 165 7.62 15.62 -14.47
C TYR A 165 7.37 16.28 -15.83
N SER A 166 7.31 15.52 -16.90
CA SER A 166 6.99 16.03 -18.23
C SER A 166 5.58 16.61 -18.30
N ILE A 167 4.59 15.90 -17.76
CA ILE A 167 3.19 16.35 -17.70
C ILE A 167 3.10 17.66 -16.91
N LEU A 168 3.86 17.79 -15.83
CA LEU A 168 3.91 18.97 -14.97
C LEU A 168 4.82 20.08 -15.51
N GLU A 169 5.37 19.90 -16.71
CA GLU A 169 6.29 20.85 -17.35
C GLU A 169 7.61 21.09 -16.56
N ARG A 170 8.00 20.13 -15.75
CA ARG A 170 9.25 20.12 -14.97
C ARG A 170 10.34 19.39 -15.77
N LYS A 171 10.78 20.02 -16.85
CA LYS A 171 11.64 19.40 -17.88
C LYS A 171 13.01 18.95 -17.39
N ASP A 172 13.67 19.74 -16.53
CA ASP A 172 15.01 19.41 -16.01
C ASP A 172 14.96 18.16 -15.15
N GLU A 173 13.94 18.04 -14.34
CA GLU A 173 13.73 16.87 -13.48
C GLU A 173 13.33 15.63 -14.30
N ALA A 174 12.53 15.80 -15.34
CA ALA A 174 12.20 14.74 -16.29
C ALA A 174 13.47 14.18 -16.98
N LEU A 175 14.37 15.05 -17.43
CA LEU A 175 15.63 14.64 -18.05
C LEU A 175 16.55 13.91 -17.07
N LYS A 176 16.64 14.34 -15.83
CA LYS A 176 17.40 13.63 -14.79
C LYS A 176 16.92 12.20 -14.59
N MET A 177 15.63 11.96 -14.61
CA MET A 177 15.07 10.62 -14.47
C MET A 177 15.33 9.74 -15.69
N ALA A 178 15.33 10.32 -16.89
CA ALA A 178 15.59 9.61 -18.15
C ALA A 178 17.07 9.24 -18.32
N ASP A 179 17.99 10.14 -17.92
CA ASP A 179 19.43 10.00 -18.18
C ASP A 179 20.16 9.00 -17.26
N ILE A 180 19.50 8.50 -16.23
CA ILE A 180 20.07 7.52 -15.29
C ILE A 180 19.76 6.09 -15.77
N GLY A 181 19.73 5.90 -17.05
CA GLY A 181 19.48 4.58 -17.65
C GLY A 181 20.76 3.83 -17.99
#